data_aa6414b258a11008e00a0dceb0b8179c
#
_entry.id   aa6414b258a11008e00a0dceb0b8179c
#
_cell.length_a   1.000
_cell.length_b   1.000
_cell.length_c   1.000
_cell.angle_alpha   90.00
_cell.angle_beta   90.00
_cell.angle_gamma   90.00
#
_symmetry.space_group_name_H-M   'P 1'
#
loop_
_entity.id
_entity.type
_entity.pdbx_description
1 polymer ?
#
loop_
_entity_poly.entity_id
_entity_poly.type
_entity_poly.pdbx_seq_one_letter_code
_entity_poly.pdbx_strand_id
1 'polypeptide(L)'
;LQALELKPRRTIRVALWTGEEQGLLGSKAYVAEHFGVVKGAPPAGTPPARDESDPFAVTPRSSTPGEIEKKPAHAHLSAYFNLDNGSGKIRGVYLQNNETVRPIFRQWLKPFKDLGADTLTLASTGGTDHLSFDAVGLPGFQFIQDELEYNTRTHHGNMDVYDRTVADDLKQASAIMAAFVYQAAMRDEKLPR
;
A
#
# COMPACT_ATOMS: atom_id res chain seq x y z
N LEU A 1 9.28 1.95 -17.08
CA LEU A 1 9.88 0.65 -17.42
C LEU A 1 9.86 0.40 -18.93
N GLN A 2 8.73 0.59 -19.60
CA GLN A 2 8.59 0.36 -21.05
C GLN A 2 9.54 1.24 -21.87
N ALA A 3 9.64 2.52 -21.56
CA ALA A 3 10.55 3.45 -22.26
C ALA A 3 12.04 3.08 -22.16
N LEU A 4 12.40 2.26 -21.18
CA LEU A 4 13.76 1.72 -21.01
C LEU A 4 13.88 0.27 -21.50
N GLU A 5 12.87 -0.24 -22.17
CA GLU A 5 12.79 -1.63 -22.68
C GLU A 5 13.08 -2.70 -21.61
N LEU A 6 12.82 -2.39 -20.35
CA LEU A 6 13.06 -3.32 -19.24
C LEU A 6 12.04 -4.45 -19.27
N LYS A 7 12.54 -5.67 -19.14
CA LYS A 7 11.71 -6.91 -19.14
C LYS A 7 11.67 -7.50 -17.72
N PRO A 8 10.63 -7.22 -16.93
CA PRO A 8 10.52 -7.80 -15.61
C PRO A 8 10.31 -9.32 -15.68
N ARG A 9 10.89 -10.04 -14.74
CA ARG A 9 10.74 -11.51 -14.63
C ARG A 9 9.36 -11.92 -14.12
N ARG A 10 8.71 -11.05 -13.32
CA ARG A 10 7.34 -11.26 -12.82
C ARG A 10 6.40 -10.27 -13.46
N THR A 11 5.16 -10.69 -13.59
CA THR A 11 4.08 -9.81 -14.03
C THR A 11 3.92 -8.64 -13.06
N ILE A 12 3.90 -7.42 -13.58
CA ILE A 12 3.56 -6.21 -12.85
C ILE A 12 2.12 -5.87 -13.16
N ARG A 13 1.33 -5.63 -12.12
CA ARG A 13 -0.06 -5.18 -12.23
C ARG A 13 -0.18 -3.79 -11.62
N VAL A 14 -0.98 -2.94 -12.24
CA VAL A 14 -1.44 -1.68 -11.68
C VAL A 14 -2.90 -1.86 -11.31
N ALA A 15 -3.27 -1.45 -10.12
CA ALA A 15 -4.65 -1.51 -9.65
C ALA A 15 -5.12 -0.10 -9.28
N LEU A 16 -6.30 0.26 -9.75
CA LEU A 16 -7.04 1.46 -9.38
C LEU A 16 -8.32 0.97 -8.69
N TRP A 17 -8.39 1.20 -7.37
CA TRP A 17 -9.45 0.63 -6.56
C TRP A 17 -10.71 1.48 -6.58
N THR A 18 -11.86 0.81 -6.61
CA THR A 18 -13.16 1.45 -6.48
C THR A 18 -13.64 1.36 -5.03
N GLY A 19 -14.24 2.42 -4.52
CA GLY A 19 -14.83 2.43 -3.18
C GLY A 19 -13.80 2.32 -2.06
N GLU A 20 -12.63 2.92 -2.24
CA GLU A 20 -11.61 2.99 -1.18
C GLU A 20 -12.16 3.76 0.01
N GLU A 21 -12.68 4.95 -0.19
CA GLU A 21 -13.28 5.86 0.80
C GLU A 21 -14.49 5.25 1.57
N GLN A 22 -15.17 4.30 0.96
CA GLN A 22 -16.29 3.58 1.58
C GLN A 22 -15.84 2.36 2.39
N GLY A 23 -14.52 2.20 2.60
CA GLY A 23 -13.94 1.15 3.42
C GLY A 23 -13.18 0.08 2.64
N LEU A 24 -12.39 0.46 1.65
CA LEU A 24 -11.49 -0.40 0.86
C LEU A 24 -12.27 -1.48 0.08
N LEU A 25 -13.44 -1.14 -0.47
CA LEU A 25 -14.36 -2.14 -1.03
C LEU A 25 -13.72 -2.93 -2.17
N GLY A 26 -13.07 -2.24 -3.12
CA GLY A 26 -12.47 -2.85 -4.29
C GLY A 26 -11.29 -3.74 -3.95
N SER A 27 -10.34 -3.27 -3.16
CA SER A 27 -9.18 -4.08 -2.77
C SER A 27 -9.54 -5.27 -1.91
N LYS A 28 -10.48 -5.13 -0.97
CA LYS A 28 -10.99 -6.25 -0.15
C LYS A 28 -11.65 -7.32 -1.00
N ALA A 29 -12.53 -6.91 -1.94
CA ALA A 29 -13.20 -7.85 -2.84
C ALA A 29 -12.18 -8.58 -3.72
N TYR A 30 -11.23 -7.86 -4.30
CA TYR A 30 -10.18 -8.43 -5.13
C TYR A 30 -9.29 -9.42 -4.37
N VAL A 31 -8.86 -9.05 -3.15
CA VAL A 31 -8.05 -9.93 -2.30
C VAL A 31 -8.84 -11.16 -1.90
N ALA A 32 -10.11 -11.01 -1.52
CA ALA A 32 -10.97 -12.13 -1.17
C ALA A 32 -11.21 -13.07 -2.36
N GLU A 33 -11.36 -12.53 -3.55
CA GLU A 33 -11.58 -13.33 -4.76
C GLU A 33 -10.33 -14.10 -5.21
N HIS A 34 -9.16 -13.48 -5.13
CA HIS A 34 -7.96 -14.02 -5.76
C HIS A 34 -6.94 -14.64 -4.78
N PHE A 35 -6.84 -14.09 -3.56
CA PHE A 35 -5.73 -14.45 -2.67
C PHE A 35 -6.15 -15.16 -1.39
N GLY A 36 -7.26 -14.79 -0.80
CA GLY A 36 -7.75 -15.45 0.42
C GLY A 36 -8.63 -14.57 1.28
N VAL A 37 -9.17 -15.19 2.32
CA VAL A 37 -10.04 -14.54 3.30
C VAL A 37 -9.61 -14.88 4.72
N VAL A 38 -9.84 -13.97 5.64
CA VAL A 38 -9.72 -14.26 7.08
C VAL A 38 -11.01 -14.92 7.52
N LYS A 39 -10.95 -16.12 8.08
CA LYS A 39 -12.14 -16.85 8.56
C LYS A 39 -12.86 -16.05 9.63
N GLY A 40 -14.17 -15.96 9.50
CA GLY A 40 -15.02 -15.18 10.40
C GLY A 40 -15.00 -13.65 10.17
N ALA A 41 -14.23 -13.18 9.19
CA ALA A 41 -14.34 -11.79 8.78
C ALA A 41 -15.68 -11.55 8.06
N PRO A 42 -16.30 -10.37 8.25
CA PRO A 42 -17.49 -10.02 7.48
C PRO A 42 -17.17 -10.03 5.99
N PRO A 43 -18.18 -10.32 5.13
CA PRO A 43 -18.00 -10.31 3.68
C PRO A 43 -17.36 -9.01 3.19
N ALA A 44 -16.56 -9.10 2.13
CA ALA A 44 -15.99 -7.94 1.48
C ALA A 44 -17.12 -6.97 1.07
N GLY A 45 -16.96 -5.68 1.40
CA GLY A 45 -18.01 -4.68 1.15
C GLY A 45 -18.98 -4.47 2.31
N THR A 46 -18.89 -5.24 3.40
CA THR A 46 -19.64 -4.94 4.61
C THR A 46 -19.10 -3.64 5.23
N PRO A 47 -19.92 -2.60 5.40
CA PRO A 47 -19.51 -1.40 6.10
C PRO A 47 -19.00 -1.74 7.51
N PRO A 48 -18.02 -1.02 8.06
CA PRO A 48 -17.63 -1.20 9.45
C PRO A 48 -18.85 -1.00 10.34
N ALA A 49 -19.00 -1.89 11.34
CA ALA A 49 -20.01 -1.69 12.35
C ALA A 49 -19.75 -0.34 13.03
N ARG A 50 -20.71 0.56 12.94
CA ARG A 50 -20.68 1.82 13.68
C ARG A 50 -21.21 1.54 15.08
N ASP A 51 -20.52 2.06 16.07
CA ASP A 51 -21.07 2.13 17.42
C ASP A 51 -22.17 3.20 17.39
N GLU A 52 -23.42 2.80 17.54
CA GLU A 52 -24.56 3.72 17.51
C GLU A 52 -24.49 4.73 18.70
N SER A 53 -23.74 4.41 19.74
CA SER A 53 -23.55 5.28 20.92
C SER A 53 -22.45 6.33 20.73
N ASP A 54 -21.50 6.09 19.79
CA ASP A 54 -20.44 7.03 19.44
C ASP A 54 -20.17 6.97 17.94
N PRO A 55 -20.72 7.91 17.15
CA PRO A 55 -20.53 7.96 15.69
C PRO A 55 -19.08 8.20 15.25
N PHE A 56 -18.18 8.56 16.18
CA PHE A 56 -16.75 8.72 15.92
C PHE A 56 -15.90 7.56 16.45
N ALA A 57 -16.49 6.60 17.18
CA ALA A 57 -15.79 5.43 17.66
C ALA A 57 -15.46 4.50 16.50
N VAL A 58 -14.18 4.35 16.25
CA VAL A 58 -13.65 3.26 15.42
C VAL A 58 -13.52 2.05 16.33
N THR A 59 -14.37 1.04 16.15
CA THR A 59 -14.23 -0.23 16.87
C THR A 59 -12.84 -0.81 16.62
N PRO A 60 -12.03 -1.05 17.67
CA PRO A 60 -10.73 -1.68 17.49
C PRO A 60 -10.94 -3.04 16.82
N ARG A 61 -10.28 -3.28 15.69
CA ARG A 61 -10.24 -4.62 15.12
C ARG A 61 -9.60 -5.56 16.13
N SER A 62 -10.21 -6.71 16.33
CA SER A 62 -9.59 -7.80 17.11
C SER A 62 -8.15 -8.00 16.62
N SER A 63 -7.20 -7.87 17.55
CA SER A 63 -5.78 -8.06 17.30
C SER A 63 -5.36 -9.52 17.13
N THR A 64 -6.31 -10.46 17.25
CA THR A 64 -6.03 -11.87 17.04
C THR A 64 -6.06 -12.16 15.54
N PRO A 65 -4.94 -12.55 14.93
CA PRO A 65 -4.93 -12.96 13.53
C PRO A 65 -5.89 -14.14 13.35
N GLY A 66 -6.98 -13.93 12.61
CA GLY A 66 -7.87 -15.02 12.23
C GLY A 66 -7.14 -16.02 11.34
N GLU A 67 -7.59 -17.27 11.33
CA GLU A 67 -7.10 -18.27 10.38
C GLU A 67 -7.37 -17.79 8.95
N ILE A 68 -6.34 -17.80 8.09
CA ILE A 68 -6.44 -17.36 6.71
C ILE A 68 -6.72 -18.56 5.81
N GLU A 69 -7.84 -18.52 5.11
CA GLU A 69 -8.13 -19.45 4.01
C GLU A 69 -7.49 -18.92 2.73
N LYS A 70 -6.33 -19.50 2.38
CA LYS A 70 -5.53 -19.06 1.23
C LYS A 70 -6.03 -19.68 -0.07
N LYS A 71 -6.05 -18.89 -1.13
CA LYS A 71 -6.31 -19.35 -2.50
C LYS A 71 -5.00 -19.61 -3.26
N PRO A 72 -5.02 -20.38 -4.37
CA PRO A 72 -3.80 -20.74 -5.11
C PRO A 72 -2.94 -19.51 -5.53
N ALA A 73 -3.58 -18.41 -5.92
CA ALA A 73 -2.86 -17.20 -6.32
C ALA A 73 -2.12 -16.49 -5.17
N HIS A 74 -2.49 -16.78 -3.90
CA HIS A 74 -1.77 -16.25 -2.73
C HIS A 74 -0.27 -16.56 -2.78
N ALA A 75 0.08 -17.78 -3.20
CA ALA A 75 1.47 -18.20 -3.30
C ALA A 75 2.25 -17.50 -4.42
N HIS A 76 1.58 -16.80 -5.33
CA HIS A 76 2.21 -16.16 -6.49
C HIS A 76 2.45 -14.67 -6.34
N LEU A 77 1.78 -13.98 -5.41
CA LEU A 77 2.02 -12.56 -5.15
C LEU A 77 3.39 -12.37 -4.45
N SER A 78 4.20 -11.47 -4.94
CA SER A 78 5.47 -11.09 -4.32
C SER A 78 5.30 -9.93 -3.34
N ALA A 79 4.63 -8.87 -3.76
CA ALA A 79 4.34 -7.70 -2.94
C ALA A 79 3.26 -6.84 -3.57
N TYR A 80 2.65 -6.00 -2.75
CA TYR A 80 1.81 -4.88 -3.13
C TYR A 80 2.41 -3.59 -2.58
N PHE A 81 2.53 -2.58 -3.42
CA PHE A 81 3.01 -1.24 -3.05
C PHE A 81 1.89 -0.24 -3.27
N ASN A 82 1.59 0.54 -2.25
CA ASN A 82 0.55 1.54 -2.23
C ASN A 82 1.12 2.96 -2.14
N LEU A 83 0.47 3.91 -2.79
CA LEU A 83 0.81 5.32 -2.76
C LEU A 83 -0.50 6.11 -2.67
N ASP A 84 -0.86 6.56 -1.48
CA ASP A 84 -2.18 7.11 -1.20
C ASP A 84 -2.22 8.04 0.02
N ASN A 85 -1.22 8.91 0.17
CA ASN A 85 -1.19 9.91 1.23
C ASN A 85 -0.86 11.29 0.64
N GLY A 86 -1.64 11.70 -0.36
CA GLY A 86 -1.43 12.95 -1.09
C GLY A 86 -0.50 12.80 -2.28
N SER A 87 0.00 13.92 -2.81
CA SER A 87 0.78 14.01 -4.05
C SER A 87 2.24 14.43 -3.85
N GLY A 88 2.71 14.47 -2.60
CA GLY A 88 4.07 14.89 -2.28
C GLY A 88 5.15 13.85 -2.60
N LYS A 89 6.40 14.25 -2.45
CA LYS A 89 7.56 13.36 -2.66
C LYS A 89 7.51 12.13 -1.76
N ILE A 90 7.92 11.00 -2.29
CA ILE A 90 8.22 9.82 -1.46
C ILE A 90 9.45 10.12 -0.60
N ARG A 91 9.32 9.89 0.71
CA ARG A 91 10.40 9.99 1.71
C ARG A 91 10.90 8.65 2.18
N GLY A 92 10.12 7.60 1.97
CA GLY A 92 10.45 6.25 2.40
C GLY A 92 9.31 5.29 2.35
N VAL A 93 9.36 4.27 3.22
CA VAL A 93 8.36 3.19 3.26
C VAL A 93 8.02 2.81 4.70
N TYR A 94 6.72 2.62 4.97
CA TYR A 94 6.23 1.93 6.16
C TYR A 94 6.41 0.42 5.97
N LEU A 95 7.16 -0.22 6.87
CA LEU A 95 7.46 -1.66 6.79
C LEU A 95 6.31 -2.54 7.27
N GLN A 96 5.25 -1.96 7.80
CA GLN A 96 4.06 -2.69 8.29
C GLN A 96 4.43 -3.82 9.27
N ASN A 97 5.27 -3.49 10.27
CA ASN A 97 5.84 -4.43 11.25
C ASN A 97 6.68 -5.58 10.65
N ASN A 98 7.04 -5.50 9.38
CA ASN A 98 7.85 -6.49 8.69
C ASN A 98 9.33 -6.06 8.64
N GLU A 99 10.06 -6.34 9.72
CA GLU A 99 11.48 -5.99 9.81
C GLU A 99 12.36 -6.72 8.78
N THR A 100 11.91 -7.87 8.30
CA THR A 100 12.69 -8.72 7.38
C THR A 100 12.94 -8.07 6.02
N VAL A 101 12.09 -7.12 5.60
CA VAL A 101 12.27 -6.38 4.34
C VAL A 101 13.20 -5.16 4.48
N ARG A 102 13.55 -4.73 5.71
CA ARG A 102 14.36 -3.52 5.94
C ARG A 102 15.69 -3.52 5.18
N PRO A 103 16.53 -4.58 5.22
CA PRO A 103 17.79 -4.58 4.49
C PRO A 103 17.59 -4.51 2.98
N ILE A 104 16.51 -5.09 2.46
CA ILE A 104 16.13 -5.07 1.05
C ILE A 104 15.77 -3.65 0.62
N PHE A 105 14.83 -3.03 1.33
CA PHE A 105 14.36 -1.68 1.00
C PHE A 105 15.43 -0.61 1.22
N ARG A 106 16.28 -0.79 2.22
CA ARG A 106 17.45 0.09 2.42
C ARG A 106 18.36 0.08 1.20
N GLN A 107 18.58 -1.10 0.61
CA GLN A 107 19.36 -1.22 -0.61
C GLN A 107 18.67 -0.55 -1.81
N TRP A 108 17.36 -0.70 -1.92
CA TRP A 108 16.59 -0.13 -3.02
C TRP A 108 16.47 1.39 -2.94
N LEU A 109 16.46 1.96 -1.73
CA LEU A 109 16.41 3.40 -1.52
C LEU A 109 17.75 4.10 -1.73
N LYS A 110 18.89 3.39 -1.69
CA LYS A 110 20.22 4.03 -1.84
C LYS A 110 20.35 4.99 -3.02
N PRO A 111 19.87 4.66 -4.24
CA PRO A 111 19.97 5.55 -5.39
C PRO A 111 19.15 6.83 -5.26
N PHE A 112 18.19 6.85 -4.33
CA PHE A 112 17.23 7.94 -4.15
C PHE A 112 17.50 8.82 -2.93
N LYS A 113 18.63 8.58 -2.23
CA LYS A 113 19.00 9.34 -1.05
C LYS A 113 19.09 10.84 -1.33
N ASP A 114 19.71 11.20 -2.44
CA ASP A 114 19.87 12.62 -2.84
C ASP A 114 18.54 13.27 -3.26
N LEU A 115 17.50 12.45 -3.51
CA LEU A 115 16.12 12.89 -3.71
C LEU A 115 15.32 12.94 -2.39
N GLY A 116 15.97 12.68 -1.26
CA GLY A 116 15.39 12.73 0.07
C GLY A 116 14.50 11.52 0.42
N ALA A 117 14.72 10.37 -0.23
CA ALA A 117 13.98 9.14 0.00
C ALA A 117 14.90 8.07 0.63
N ASP A 118 15.03 8.09 1.96
CA ASP A 118 15.90 7.16 2.71
C ASP A 118 15.28 6.65 4.01
N THR A 119 14.05 7.04 4.31
CA THR A 119 13.37 6.70 5.56
C THR A 119 12.74 5.30 5.51
N LEU A 120 13.02 4.49 6.52
CA LEU A 120 12.36 3.21 6.76
C LEU A 120 11.88 3.16 8.20
N THR A 121 10.57 3.07 8.39
CA THR A 121 9.98 2.92 9.72
C THR A 121 9.33 1.55 9.88
N LEU A 122 9.53 0.92 11.04
CA LEU A 122 8.85 -0.33 11.38
C LEU A 122 7.35 -0.14 11.61
N ALA A 123 6.94 1.11 11.87
CA ALA A 123 5.54 1.45 12.11
C ALA A 123 4.63 0.94 10.99
N SER A 124 3.41 0.66 11.37
CA SER A 124 2.30 0.46 10.44
C SER A 124 1.58 1.77 10.21
N THR A 125 1.09 1.96 9.00
CA THR A 125 0.08 2.97 8.70
C THR A 125 -1.22 2.29 8.34
N GLY A 126 -2.33 3.01 8.50
CA GLY A 126 -3.67 2.50 8.26
C GLY A 126 -4.38 3.26 7.15
N GLY A 127 -5.67 2.98 6.99
CA GLY A 127 -6.59 3.78 6.21
C GLY A 127 -6.59 3.57 4.70
N THR A 128 -5.77 2.67 4.14
CA THR A 128 -5.72 2.49 2.68
C THR A 128 -5.46 1.05 2.23
N ASP A 129 -5.48 0.79 0.94
CA ASP A 129 -5.68 -0.52 0.29
C ASP A 129 -4.60 -1.58 0.55
N HIS A 130 -3.37 -1.19 0.96
CA HIS A 130 -2.35 -2.17 1.36
C HIS A 130 -2.79 -3.05 2.53
N LEU A 131 -3.71 -2.55 3.36
CA LEU A 131 -4.28 -3.29 4.48
C LEU A 131 -5.07 -4.52 4.04
N SER A 132 -5.68 -4.50 2.87
CA SER A 132 -6.41 -5.64 2.33
C SER A 132 -5.48 -6.83 2.06
N PHE A 133 -4.28 -6.56 1.56
CA PHE A 133 -3.24 -7.57 1.34
C PHE A 133 -2.59 -8.01 2.65
N ASP A 134 -2.28 -7.05 3.50
CA ASP A 134 -1.68 -7.30 4.82
C ASP A 134 -2.56 -8.22 5.69
N ALA A 135 -3.87 -8.02 5.66
CA ALA A 135 -4.85 -8.79 6.42
C ALA A 135 -4.83 -10.29 6.10
N VAL A 136 -4.46 -10.67 4.88
CA VAL A 136 -4.35 -12.08 4.48
C VAL A 136 -2.89 -12.59 4.46
N GLY A 137 -1.98 -11.87 5.13
CA GLY A 137 -0.59 -12.27 5.27
C GLY A 137 0.25 -12.10 3.99
N LEU A 138 -0.18 -11.25 3.08
CA LEU A 138 0.62 -10.86 1.91
C LEU A 138 1.42 -9.59 2.19
N PRO A 139 2.64 -9.45 1.63
CA PRO A 139 3.43 -8.23 1.81
C PRO A 139 2.76 -7.03 1.15
N GLY A 140 2.12 -6.18 1.94
CA GLY A 140 1.51 -4.92 1.52
C GLY A 140 2.21 -3.75 2.19
N PHE A 141 2.65 -2.76 1.41
CA PHE A 141 3.43 -1.63 1.91
C PHE A 141 2.86 -0.31 1.42
N GLN A 142 2.92 0.71 2.28
CA GLN A 142 2.59 2.09 1.95
C GLN A 142 3.87 2.92 1.91
N PHE A 143 4.02 3.77 0.89
CA PHE A 143 5.08 4.76 0.86
C PHE A 143 4.80 5.90 1.85
N ILE A 144 5.85 6.47 2.42
CA ILE A 144 5.80 7.71 3.20
C ILE A 144 5.91 8.86 2.21
N GLN A 145 4.96 9.78 2.24
CA GLN A 145 4.93 10.94 1.36
C GLN A 145 5.05 12.25 2.16
N ASP A 146 5.55 13.30 1.51
CA ASP A 146 5.40 14.66 2.04
C ASP A 146 3.92 15.03 2.07
N GLU A 147 3.48 15.54 3.19
CA GLU A 147 2.07 15.90 3.39
C GLU A 147 1.59 17.02 2.46
N LEU A 148 2.47 17.97 2.14
CA LEU A 148 2.07 19.20 1.46
C LEU A 148 0.86 19.85 2.17
N GLU A 149 -0.27 19.93 1.48
CA GLU A 149 -1.54 20.42 2.03
C GLU A 149 -2.53 19.29 2.34
N TYR A 150 -2.08 18.02 2.38
CA TYR A 150 -2.96 16.84 2.53
C TYR A 150 -3.87 16.95 3.74
N ASN A 151 -3.30 17.09 4.94
CA ASN A 151 -4.07 17.17 6.19
C ASN A 151 -4.78 18.51 6.43
N THR A 152 -4.48 19.51 5.62
CA THR A 152 -5.04 20.87 5.85
C THR A 152 -6.08 21.29 4.83
N ARG A 153 -6.05 20.76 3.61
CA ARG A 153 -6.91 21.24 2.52
C ARG A 153 -7.44 20.18 1.59
N THR A 154 -6.64 19.15 1.24
CA THR A 154 -7.00 18.25 0.15
C THR A 154 -7.65 16.96 0.62
N HIS A 155 -7.21 16.38 1.75
CA HIS A 155 -7.75 15.13 2.24
C HIS A 155 -9.26 15.23 2.53
N HIS A 156 -10.05 14.45 1.81
CA HIS A 156 -11.51 14.39 1.88
C HIS A 156 -12.23 15.74 1.67
N GLY A 157 -11.58 16.68 0.99
CA GLY A 157 -12.11 18.01 0.77
C GLY A 157 -12.32 18.34 -0.72
N ASN A 158 -13.17 19.35 -0.99
CA ASN A 158 -13.40 19.85 -2.34
C ASN A 158 -12.24 20.68 -2.90
N MET A 159 -11.18 20.86 -2.11
CA MET A 159 -9.93 21.51 -2.53
C MET A 159 -8.91 20.51 -3.10
N ASP A 160 -9.28 19.22 -3.18
CA ASP A 160 -8.46 18.20 -3.86
C ASP A 160 -8.63 18.32 -5.37
N VAL A 161 -7.87 19.23 -5.93
CA VAL A 161 -7.90 19.60 -7.36
C VAL A 161 -6.50 19.52 -7.96
N TYR A 162 -6.45 19.37 -9.28
CA TYR A 162 -5.21 19.23 -10.04
C TYR A 162 -4.16 20.31 -9.71
N ASP A 163 -4.58 21.56 -9.49
CA ASP A 163 -3.69 22.69 -9.22
C ASP A 163 -2.91 22.56 -7.90
N ARG A 164 -3.27 21.60 -7.05
CA ARG A 164 -2.58 21.29 -5.81
C ARG A 164 -1.46 20.26 -6.00
N THR A 165 -1.33 19.68 -7.19
CA THR A 165 -0.27 18.73 -7.48
C THR A 165 1.04 19.44 -7.83
N VAL A 166 2.17 18.87 -7.39
CA VAL A 166 3.51 19.36 -7.69
C VAL A 166 4.15 18.40 -8.69
N ALA A 167 4.33 18.84 -9.93
CA ALA A 167 4.79 17.99 -11.03
C ALA A 167 6.12 17.27 -10.74
N ASP A 168 7.08 17.95 -10.11
CA ASP A 168 8.38 17.35 -9.80
C ASP A 168 8.30 16.33 -8.65
N ASP A 169 7.36 16.51 -7.73
CA ASP A 169 7.10 15.54 -6.68
C ASP A 169 6.48 14.25 -7.25
N LEU A 170 5.53 14.39 -8.17
CA LEU A 170 4.92 13.26 -8.88
C LEU A 170 5.93 12.51 -9.76
N LYS A 171 6.86 13.20 -10.40
CA LYS A 171 7.95 12.57 -11.17
C LYS A 171 8.87 11.76 -10.25
N GLN A 172 9.27 12.34 -9.12
CA GLN A 172 10.10 11.65 -8.12
C GLN A 172 9.39 10.41 -7.58
N ALA A 173 8.13 10.53 -7.17
CA ALA A 173 7.32 9.44 -6.66
C ALA A 173 7.17 8.31 -7.71
N SER A 174 6.89 8.67 -8.96
CA SER A 174 6.78 7.73 -10.07
C SER A 174 8.08 6.95 -10.32
N ALA A 175 9.23 7.62 -10.25
CA ALA A 175 10.52 6.98 -10.45
C ALA A 175 10.84 5.98 -9.31
N ILE A 176 10.59 6.36 -8.06
CA ILE A 176 10.83 5.49 -6.90
C ILE A 176 9.88 4.30 -6.91
N MET A 177 8.58 4.52 -7.14
CA MET A 177 7.62 3.42 -7.23
C MET A 177 7.98 2.45 -8.36
N ALA A 178 8.31 2.96 -9.54
CA ALA A 178 8.73 2.12 -10.67
C ALA A 178 9.97 1.29 -10.34
N ALA A 179 10.95 1.87 -9.63
CA ALA A 179 12.14 1.15 -9.19
C ALA A 179 11.81 0.04 -8.18
N PHE A 180 10.98 0.31 -7.18
CA PHE A 180 10.56 -0.68 -6.19
C PHE A 180 9.83 -1.85 -6.84
N VAL A 181 8.86 -1.56 -7.70
CA VAL A 181 8.10 -2.57 -8.41
C VAL A 181 9.01 -3.40 -9.33
N TYR A 182 9.93 -2.77 -10.04
CA TYR A 182 10.88 -3.48 -10.90
C TYR A 182 11.84 -4.35 -10.09
N GLN A 183 12.40 -3.84 -9.00
CA GLN A 183 13.29 -4.60 -8.11
C GLN A 183 12.55 -5.82 -7.52
N ALA A 184 11.31 -5.65 -7.06
CA ALA A 184 10.49 -6.77 -6.58
C ALA A 184 10.22 -7.80 -7.68
N ALA A 185 10.00 -7.34 -8.92
CA ALA A 185 9.77 -8.23 -10.06
C ALA A 185 11.02 -8.97 -10.53
N MET A 186 12.21 -8.42 -10.29
CA MET A 186 13.50 -9.01 -10.71
C MET A 186 14.14 -9.91 -9.65
N ARG A 187 13.73 -9.86 -8.38
CA ARG A 187 14.29 -10.72 -7.33
C ARG A 187 14.09 -12.20 -7.66
N ASP A 188 15.04 -13.04 -7.27
CA ASP A 188 14.89 -14.51 -7.35
C ASP A 188 13.81 -14.99 -6.40
N GLU A 189 13.86 -14.53 -5.15
CA GLU A 189 12.87 -14.82 -4.13
C GLU A 189 11.82 -13.72 -4.05
N LYS A 190 10.62 -14.07 -3.61
CA LYS A 190 9.59 -13.08 -3.26
C LYS A 190 10.03 -12.28 -2.04
N LEU A 191 9.36 -11.15 -1.79
CA LEU A 191 9.58 -10.43 -0.55
C LEU A 191 9.10 -11.28 0.64
N PRO A 192 9.87 -11.33 1.72
CA PRO A 192 9.50 -12.07 2.93
C PRO A 192 8.33 -11.37 3.64
N ARG A 193 7.60 -12.16 4.43
CA ARG A 193 6.55 -11.68 5.31
C ARG A 193 6.73 -12.33 6.69
#